data_c245eb5082e0207b36361018020616f1
#
_entry.id   c245eb5082e0207b36361018020616f1
#
_cell.length_a   1.000
_cell.length_b   1.000
_cell.length_c   1.000
_cell.angle_alpha   90.00
_cell.angle_beta   90.00
_cell.angle_gamma   90.00
#
_symmetry.space_group_name_H-M   'P 1'
#
loop_
_entity.id
_entity.type
_entity.pdbx_description
1 polymer ?
#
loop_
_entity_poly.entity_id
_entity_poly.type
_entity_poly.pdbx_seq_one_letter_code
_entity_poly.pdbx_strand_id
1 'polypeptide(L)'
;MPAPYQQIVDDLRRRIDDGELAPGDRVPSTRQIAMKWGVALATAAKALATLGHEGLVEARPRSGTVVADRAQRRRPQGEQGLTRERVVAAAMEIADAEGLAVLSMRGVAARLGVSAMSPYRYVGGKEELVALMADAAYGDAEWPETLPEGRRDRIELIARLLWRVHRRHPWLAHVTPLNRPLPLPNLMVYAESLLAALDGLGLGSVTMLNLQVLVFSHVQGLAANLEHEAQVQAATGVSDQEWVDARMSALDLRRMPTFAKVLAGLPSEGYDLDLDAFFEFGLQPLLDGIDRLIERSATS
;
A
#
# COMPACT_ATOMS: atom_id res chain seq x y z
N MET A 1 2.00 -56.69 -7.66
CA MET A 1 0.68 -56.26 -8.12
C MET A 1 0.29 -55.00 -7.31
N PRO A 2 -0.22 -53.94 -7.94
CA PRO A 2 -0.71 -52.75 -7.18
C PRO A 2 -1.84 -53.16 -6.25
N ALA A 3 -1.96 -52.45 -5.10
CA ALA A 3 -2.98 -52.73 -4.11
C ALA A 3 -4.39 -52.53 -4.72
N PRO A 4 -5.39 -53.32 -4.34
CA PRO A 4 -6.74 -53.26 -4.96
C PRO A 4 -7.36 -51.84 -4.98
N TYR A 5 -7.13 -51.02 -3.96
CA TYR A 5 -7.61 -49.65 -3.94
C TYR A 5 -6.93 -48.77 -5.00
N GLN A 6 -5.65 -49.00 -5.31
CA GLN A 6 -4.93 -48.27 -6.33
C GLN A 6 -5.46 -48.53 -7.75
N GLN A 7 -5.83 -49.77 -8.05
CA GLN A 7 -6.45 -50.12 -9.32
C GLN A 7 -7.80 -49.38 -9.52
N ILE A 8 -8.56 -49.23 -8.44
CA ILE A 8 -9.83 -48.45 -8.45
C ILE A 8 -9.53 -46.97 -8.67
N VAL A 9 -8.53 -46.44 -7.99
CA VAL A 9 -8.09 -45.02 -8.16
C VAL A 9 -7.67 -44.77 -9.60
N ASP A 10 -6.85 -45.64 -10.16
CA ASP A 10 -6.30 -45.49 -11.53
C ASP A 10 -7.41 -45.61 -12.59
N ASP A 11 -8.41 -46.53 -12.42
CA ASP A 11 -9.57 -46.62 -13.32
C ASP A 11 -10.43 -45.38 -13.29
N LEU A 12 -10.79 -44.88 -12.12
CA LEU A 12 -11.62 -43.68 -11.98
C LEU A 12 -10.88 -42.43 -12.47
N ARG A 13 -9.55 -42.30 -12.19
CA ARG A 13 -8.71 -41.21 -12.69
C ARG A 13 -8.70 -41.18 -14.22
N ARG A 14 -8.45 -42.33 -14.86
CA ARG A 14 -8.46 -42.43 -16.32
C ARG A 14 -9.82 -41.98 -16.89
N ARG A 15 -10.93 -42.45 -16.35
CA ARG A 15 -12.29 -42.09 -16.80
C ARG A 15 -12.59 -40.59 -16.64
N ILE A 16 -11.99 -39.95 -15.64
CA ILE A 16 -12.07 -38.48 -15.47
C ILE A 16 -11.18 -37.76 -16.48
N ASP A 17 -9.95 -38.24 -16.67
CA ASP A 17 -8.98 -37.65 -17.60
C ASP A 17 -9.41 -37.82 -19.08
N ASP A 18 -10.05 -38.96 -19.43
CA ASP A 18 -10.61 -39.26 -20.77
C ASP A 18 -11.95 -38.56 -21.04
N GLY A 19 -12.52 -37.86 -20.02
CA GLY A 19 -13.79 -37.14 -20.14
C GLY A 19 -15.06 -38.01 -20.08
N GLU A 20 -14.93 -39.31 -19.76
CA GLU A 20 -16.08 -40.18 -19.54
C GLU A 20 -16.91 -39.78 -18.31
N LEU A 21 -16.23 -39.15 -17.33
CA LEU A 21 -16.85 -38.55 -16.17
C LEU A 21 -16.51 -37.04 -16.19
N ALA A 22 -17.48 -36.24 -16.57
CA ALA A 22 -17.34 -34.80 -16.65
C ALA A 22 -17.40 -34.15 -15.26
N PRO A 23 -16.84 -32.92 -15.08
CA PRO A 23 -16.99 -32.14 -13.84
C PRO A 23 -18.46 -32.03 -13.41
N GLY A 24 -18.75 -32.38 -12.15
CA GLY A 24 -20.10 -32.41 -11.60
C GLY A 24 -20.83 -33.76 -11.72
N ASP A 25 -20.32 -34.69 -12.55
CA ASP A 25 -20.91 -36.03 -12.67
C ASP A 25 -20.71 -36.82 -11.38
N ARG A 26 -21.68 -37.68 -11.07
CA ARG A 26 -21.61 -38.59 -9.93
C ARG A 26 -20.62 -39.71 -10.18
N VAL A 27 -19.65 -39.87 -9.29
CA VAL A 27 -18.83 -41.08 -9.24
C VAL A 27 -19.59 -42.22 -8.53
N PRO A 28 -19.31 -43.49 -8.88
CA PRO A 28 -19.94 -44.59 -8.19
C PRO A 28 -19.76 -44.54 -6.69
N SER A 29 -20.82 -44.82 -5.94
CA SER A 29 -20.77 -44.85 -4.49
C SER A 29 -19.86 -45.97 -3.96
N THR A 30 -19.40 -45.83 -2.70
CA THR A 30 -18.59 -46.86 -2.02
C THR A 30 -19.17 -48.25 -2.13
N ARG A 31 -20.53 -48.40 -2.06
CA ARG A 31 -21.22 -49.66 -2.21
C ARG A 31 -21.16 -50.20 -3.65
N GLN A 32 -21.33 -49.35 -4.65
CA GLN A 32 -21.24 -49.70 -6.04
C GLN A 32 -19.82 -50.09 -6.45
N ILE A 33 -18.81 -49.40 -5.95
CA ILE A 33 -17.39 -49.73 -6.16
C ILE A 33 -17.09 -51.08 -5.52
N ALA A 34 -17.47 -51.29 -4.27
CA ALA A 34 -17.26 -52.56 -3.57
C ALA A 34 -17.86 -53.73 -4.30
N MET A 35 -19.08 -53.56 -4.84
CA MET A 35 -19.80 -54.62 -5.61
C MET A 35 -19.13 -54.85 -6.96
N LYS A 36 -18.80 -53.81 -7.71
CA LYS A 36 -18.19 -53.91 -9.06
C LYS A 36 -16.80 -54.55 -9.03
N TRP A 37 -15.99 -54.21 -8.00
CA TRP A 37 -14.60 -54.66 -7.89
C TRP A 37 -14.40 -55.87 -6.98
N GLY A 38 -15.45 -56.36 -6.33
CA GLY A 38 -15.35 -57.51 -5.42
C GLY A 38 -14.47 -57.21 -4.19
N VAL A 39 -14.45 -56.00 -3.67
CA VAL A 39 -13.59 -55.54 -2.56
C VAL A 39 -14.42 -55.19 -1.32
N ALA A 40 -13.77 -55.15 -0.16
CA ALA A 40 -14.41 -54.67 1.06
C ALA A 40 -14.79 -53.17 0.96
N LEU A 41 -15.89 -52.77 1.64
CA LEU A 41 -16.32 -51.36 1.69
C LEU A 41 -15.21 -50.41 2.14
N ALA A 42 -14.37 -50.82 3.08
CA ALA A 42 -13.21 -50.01 3.53
C ALA A 42 -12.19 -49.74 2.40
N THR A 43 -11.96 -50.71 1.51
CA THR A 43 -11.08 -50.58 0.34
C THR A 43 -11.64 -49.60 -0.66
N ALA A 44 -12.94 -49.66 -0.94
CA ALA A 44 -13.66 -48.73 -1.82
C ALA A 44 -13.68 -47.30 -1.21
N ALA A 45 -13.90 -47.19 0.10
CA ALA A 45 -13.87 -45.90 0.79
C ALA A 45 -12.47 -45.27 0.75
N LYS A 46 -11.41 -46.08 0.93
CA LYS A 46 -10.01 -45.61 0.81
C LYS A 46 -9.71 -45.09 -0.60
N ALA A 47 -10.20 -45.75 -1.66
CA ALA A 47 -10.01 -45.29 -3.03
C ALA A 47 -10.68 -43.93 -3.26
N LEU A 48 -11.93 -43.71 -2.81
CA LEU A 48 -12.61 -42.45 -2.92
C LEU A 48 -11.96 -41.34 -2.08
N ALA A 49 -11.45 -41.67 -0.88
CA ALA A 49 -10.68 -40.74 -0.06
C ALA A 49 -9.39 -40.30 -0.73
N THR A 50 -8.67 -41.25 -1.40
CA THR A 50 -7.45 -40.92 -2.16
C THR A 50 -7.77 -39.97 -3.31
N LEU A 51 -8.81 -40.23 -4.10
CA LEU A 51 -9.26 -39.34 -5.18
C LEU A 51 -9.71 -37.97 -4.64
N GLY A 52 -10.31 -37.94 -3.46
CA GLY A 52 -10.65 -36.70 -2.75
C GLY A 52 -9.44 -35.90 -2.33
N HIS A 53 -8.41 -36.57 -1.78
CA HIS A 53 -7.12 -35.94 -1.44
C HIS A 53 -6.38 -35.39 -2.68
N GLU A 54 -6.49 -36.10 -3.81
CA GLU A 54 -5.94 -35.66 -5.10
C GLU A 54 -6.81 -34.54 -5.74
N GLY A 55 -7.96 -34.22 -5.13
CA GLY A 55 -8.85 -33.18 -5.63
C GLY A 55 -9.60 -33.56 -6.92
N LEU A 56 -9.69 -34.85 -7.26
CA LEU A 56 -10.39 -35.34 -8.44
C LEU A 56 -11.87 -35.48 -8.18
N VAL A 57 -12.30 -35.74 -6.94
CA VAL A 57 -13.69 -35.89 -6.53
C VAL A 57 -13.97 -35.11 -5.25
N GLU A 58 -15.24 -34.73 -5.04
CA GLU A 58 -15.68 -34.04 -3.82
C GLU A 58 -17.03 -34.59 -3.34
N ALA A 59 -17.23 -34.60 -2.01
CA ALA A 59 -18.52 -34.97 -1.44
C ALA A 59 -19.45 -33.75 -1.44
N ARG A 60 -20.66 -33.90 -2.06
CA ARG A 60 -21.71 -32.87 -2.03
C ARG A 60 -22.91 -33.35 -1.20
N PRO A 61 -23.45 -32.52 -0.29
CA PRO A 61 -24.66 -32.85 0.45
C PRO A 61 -25.80 -33.23 -0.50
N ARG A 62 -26.49 -34.33 -0.20
CA ARG A 62 -27.62 -34.90 -1.01
C ARG A 62 -27.25 -35.41 -2.40
N SER A 63 -26.06 -35.15 -2.93
CA SER A 63 -25.65 -35.60 -4.28
C SER A 63 -24.63 -36.72 -4.26
N GLY A 64 -24.06 -37.08 -3.10
CA GLY A 64 -22.99 -38.07 -3.00
C GLY A 64 -21.61 -37.51 -3.41
N THR A 65 -20.72 -38.40 -3.88
CA THR A 65 -19.41 -38.00 -4.39
C THR A 65 -19.50 -37.67 -5.88
N VAL A 66 -19.03 -36.51 -6.28
CA VAL A 66 -19.02 -36.03 -7.67
C VAL A 66 -17.61 -35.71 -8.14
N VAL A 67 -17.38 -35.70 -9.45
CA VAL A 67 -16.12 -35.24 -10.05
C VAL A 67 -15.95 -33.76 -9.72
N ALA A 68 -14.80 -33.42 -9.16
CA ALA A 68 -14.49 -32.04 -8.80
C ALA A 68 -14.24 -31.20 -10.05
N ASP A 69 -14.83 -30.00 -10.11
CA ASP A 69 -14.54 -29.06 -11.17
C ASP A 69 -13.16 -28.42 -10.89
N ARG A 70 -12.14 -28.94 -11.57
CA ARG A 70 -10.75 -28.42 -11.47
C ARG A 70 -10.63 -26.95 -11.86
N ALA A 71 -11.53 -26.48 -12.73
CA ALA A 71 -11.55 -25.07 -13.13
C ALA A 71 -12.09 -24.17 -12.00
N GLN A 72 -13.07 -24.65 -11.23
CA GLN A 72 -13.61 -23.91 -10.08
C GLN A 72 -12.68 -23.99 -8.85
N ARG A 73 -11.96 -25.11 -8.62
CA ARG A 73 -11.00 -25.22 -7.50
C ARG A 73 -9.65 -24.53 -7.71
N ARG A 74 -9.28 -24.20 -8.95
CA ARG A 74 -8.10 -23.37 -9.25
C ARG A 74 -8.32 -21.89 -8.99
N ARG A 75 -9.55 -21.46 -8.71
CA ARG A 75 -9.85 -20.09 -8.30
C ARG A 75 -10.36 -20.12 -6.86
N PRO A 76 -9.54 -19.76 -5.86
CA PRO A 76 -10.04 -19.38 -4.55
C PRO A 76 -11.19 -18.38 -4.76
N GLN A 77 -12.25 -18.48 -3.98
CA GLN A 77 -13.44 -17.59 -4.13
C GLN A 77 -13.08 -16.10 -4.12
N GLY A 78 -11.91 -15.73 -3.62
CA GLY A 78 -11.34 -14.37 -3.66
C GLY A 78 -10.70 -13.97 -5.00
N GLU A 79 -10.42 -14.90 -5.93
CA GLU A 79 -9.79 -14.57 -7.23
C GLU A 79 -10.78 -14.10 -8.30
N GLN A 80 -12.09 -14.36 -8.12
CA GLN A 80 -13.11 -13.76 -8.98
C GLN A 80 -13.22 -12.29 -8.63
N GLY A 81 -12.70 -11.42 -9.53
CA GLY A 81 -12.67 -9.97 -9.33
C GLY A 81 -11.39 -9.41 -8.72
N LEU A 82 -10.30 -10.18 -8.60
CA LEU A 82 -8.99 -9.62 -8.27
C LEU A 82 -8.50 -8.77 -9.46
N THR A 83 -8.18 -7.51 -9.19
CA THR A 83 -7.63 -6.55 -10.15
C THR A 83 -6.34 -5.94 -9.59
N ARG A 84 -5.58 -5.23 -10.45
CA ARG A 84 -4.39 -4.50 -10.01
C ARG A 84 -4.76 -3.45 -8.96
N GLU A 85 -5.84 -2.72 -9.14
CA GLU A 85 -6.34 -1.69 -8.24
C GLU A 85 -6.68 -2.26 -6.87
N ARG A 86 -7.31 -3.43 -6.81
CA ARG A 86 -7.59 -4.12 -5.53
C ARG A 86 -6.33 -4.59 -4.82
N VAL A 87 -5.31 -5.03 -5.57
CA VAL A 87 -4.02 -5.42 -4.99
C VAL A 87 -3.33 -4.19 -4.40
N VAL A 88 -3.33 -3.06 -5.13
CA VAL A 88 -2.78 -1.78 -4.69
C VAL A 88 -3.54 -1.26 -3.46
N ALA A 89 -4.86 -1.21 -3.50
CA ALA A 89 -5.69 -0.73 -2.38
C ALA A 89 -5.44 -1.56 -1.09
N ALA A 90 -5.41 -2.89 -1.18
CA ALA A 90 -5.12 -3.74 -0.02
C ALA A 90 -3.69 -3.52 0.53
N ALA A 91 -2.74 -3.22 -0.34
CA ALA A 91 -1.37 -2.89 0.08
C ALA A 91 -1.28 -1.52 0.74
N MET A 92 -2.02 -0.52 0.24
CA MET A 92 -2.15 0.81 0.87
C MET A 92 -2.78 0.70 2.26
N GLU A 93 -3.87 -0.05 2.42
CA GLU A 93 -4.48 -0.29 3.74
C GLU A 93 -3.50 -0.89 4.76
N ILE A 94 -2.62 -1.82 4.33
CA ILE A 94 -1.59 -2.39 5.21
C ILE A 94 -0.56 -1.31 5.58
N ALA A 95 -0.08 -0.55 4.58
CA ALA A 95 0.95 0.47 4.80
C ALA A 95 0.42 1.64 5.67
N ASP A 96 -0.84 2.05 5.49
CA ASP A 96 -1.48 3.09 6.30
C ASP A 96 -1.68 2.67 7.76
N ALA A 97 -2.01 1.39 7.98
CA ALA A 97 -2.29 0.87 9.33
C ALA A 97 -1.02 0.45 10.10
N GLU A 98 -0.02 -0.09 9.41
CA GLU A 98 1.11 -0.80 10.04
C GLU A 98 2.49 -0.27 9.57
N GLY A 99 2.52 0.67 8.63
CA GLY A 99 3.74 1.21 8.03
C GLY A 99 4.26 0.40 6.84
N LEU A 100 5.08 1.05 6.01
CA LEU A 100 5.63 0.43 4.78
C LEU A 100 6.59 -0.73 5.07
N ALA A 101 7.24 -0.74 6.23
CA ALA A 101 8.25 -1.75 6.60
C ALA A 101 7.65 -3.16 6.68
N VAL A 102 6.40 -3.32 7.15
CA VAL A 102 5.72 -4.62 7.29
C VAL A 102 5.08 -5.12 6.00
N LEU A 103 4.96 -4.25 4.99
CA LEU A 103 4.36 -4.60 3.71
C LEU A 103 5.08 -5.76 3.04
N SER A 104 4.35 -6.82 2.72
CA SER A 104 4.85 -7.98 1.98
C SER A 104 3.82 -8.53 1.03
N MET A 105 4.25 -9.10 -0.10
CA MET A 105 3.36 -9.73 -1.08
C MET A 105 2.49 -10.85 -0.46
N ARG A 106 3.03 -11.54 0.54
CA ARG A 106 2.30 -12.58 1.28
C ARG A 106 1.23 -11.97 2.19
N GLY A 107 1.53 -10.84 2.85
CA GLY A 107 0.57 -10.07 3.65
C GLY A 107 -0.59 -9.55 2.80
N VAL A 108 -0.29 -8.99 1.61
CA VAL A 108 -1.32 -8.53 0.66
C VAL A 108 -2.21 -9.69 0.20
N ALA A 109 -1.62 -10.85 -0.14
CA ALA A 109 -2.39 -12.03 -0.52
C ALA A 109 -3.30 -12.51 0.62
N ALA A 110 -2.81 -12.53 1.86
CA ALA A 110 -3.58 -12.89 3.04
C ALA A 110 -4.76 -11.92 3.28
N ARG A 111 -4.51 -10.61 3.16
CA ARG A 111 -5.55 -9.56 3.29
C ARG A 111 -6.66 -9.72 2.26
N LEU A 112 -6.30 -10.12 1.03
CA LEU A 112 -7.24 -10.35 -0.07
C LEU A 112 -7.92 -11.73 -0.03
N GLY A 113 -7.48 -12.64 0.86
CA GLY A 113 -8.00 -14.01 0.92
C GLY A 113 -7.67 -14.85 -0.31
N VAL A 114 -6.52 -14.59 -0.96
CA VAL A 114 -6.07 -15.27 -2.17
C VAL A 114 -4.76 -16.04 -1.94
N SER A 115 -4.34 -16.84 -2.91
CA SER A 115 -3.06 -17.54 -2.83
C SER A 115 -1.88 -16.56 -2.84
N ALA A 116 -0.76 -16.91 -2.17
CA ALA A 116 0.43 -16.04 -2.08
C ALA A 116 1.01 -15.63 -3.44
N MET A 117 0.74 -16.42 -4.50
CA MET A 117 1.22 -16.14 -5.86
C MET A 117 0.23 -15.30 -6.69
N SER A 118 -1.02 -15.12 -6.22
CA SER A 118 -2.04 -14.41 -6.99
C SER A 118 -1.72 -12.94 -7.25
N PRO A 119 -1.21 -12.14 -6.27
CA PRO A 119 -0.83 -10.75 -6.52
C PRO A 119 0.24 -10.58 -7.60
N TYR A 120 1.19 -11.54 -7.73
CA TYR A 120 2.26 -11.47 -8.73
C TYR A 120 1.78 -11.54 -10.18
N ARG A 121 0.52 -11.89 -10.43
CA ARG A 121 -0.08 -11.83 -11.77
C ARG A 121 -0.49 -10.42 -12.18
N TYR A 122 -0.56 -9.49 -11.22
CA TYR A 122 -1.04 -8.11 -11.40
C TYR A 122 0.08 -7.09 -11.22
N VAL A 123 1.11 -7.43 -10.46
CA VAL A 123 2.28 -6.59 -10.19
C VAL A 123 3.54 -7.45 -10.21
N GLY A 124 4.65 -6.94 -10.77
CA GLY A 124 5.89 -7.69 -10.94
C GLY A 124 6.68 -7.93 -9.65
N GLY A 125 6.26 -7.34 -8.52
CA GLY A 125 6.90 -7.50 -7.23
C GLY A 125 6.60 -6.35 -6.26
N LYS A 126 7.29 -6.36 -5.10
CA LYS A 126 7.09 -5.34 -4.06
C LYS A 126 7.46 -3.94 -4.55
N GLU A 127 8.54 -3.79 -5.33
CA GLU A 127 8.99 -2.48 -5.82
C GLU A 127 7.96 -1.83 -6.76
N GLU A 128 7.45 -2.59 -7.74
CA GLU A 128 6.38 -2.10 -8.62
C GLU A 128 5.10 -1.82 -7.84
N LEU A 129 4.74 -2.68 -6.89
CA LEU A 129 3.59 -2.47 -6.03
C LEU A 129 3.70 -1.16 -5.26
N VAL A 130 4.85 -0.88 -4.64
CA VAL A 130 5.09 0.37 -3.89
C VAL A 130 5.02 1.60 -4.80
N ALA A 131 5.54 1.51 -6.03
CA ALA A 131 5.40 2.61 -7.00
C ALA A 131 3.94 2.86 -7.39
N LEU A 132 3.16 1.79 -7.63
CA LEU A 132 1.72 1.90 -7.93
C LEU A 132 0.92 2.45 -6.73
N MET A 133 1.26 2.05 -5.51
CA MET A 133 0.66 2.60 -4.29
C MET A 133 0.95 4.10 -4.17
N ALA A 134 2.19 4.52 -4.41
CA ALA A 134 2.57 5.93 -4.34
C ALA A 134 1.82 6.75 -5.40
N ASP A 135 1.72 6.26 -6.63
CA ASP A 135 0.96 6.93 -7.66
C ASP A 135 -0.54 7.03 -7.31
N ALA A 136 -1.13 5.95 -6.83
CA ALA A 136 -2.52 5.93 -6.38
C ALA A 136 -2.76 6.94 -5.23
N ALA A 137 -1.85 6.99 -4.23
CA ALA A 137 -1.95 7.91 -3.11
C ALA A 137 -1.94 9.38 -3.56
N TYR A 138 -1.09 9.76 -4.51
CA TYR A 138 -1.11 11.10 -5.10
C TYR A 138 -2.39 11.37 -5.89
N GLY A 139 -3.03 10.34 -6.44
CA GLY A 139 -4.31 10.43 -7.14
C GLY A 139 -5.52 10.64 -6.21
N ASP A 140 -5.38 10.36 -4.92
CA ASP A 140 -6.47 10.49 -3.93
C ASP A 140 -6.76 11.93 -3.49
N ALA A 141 -6.00 12.92 -3.99
CA ALA A 141 -6.23 14.30 -3.64
C ALA A 141 -7.52 14.85 -4.24
N GLU A 142 -8.29 15.53 -3.41
CA GLU A 142 -9.48 16.26 -3.84
C GLU A 142 -9.08 17.63 -4.42
N TRP A 143 -8.83 17.67 -5.73
CA TRP A 143 -8.57 18.91 -6.44
C TRP A 143 -9.87 19.73 -6.55
N PRO A 144 -9.82 21.07 -6.40
CA PRO A 144 -10.98 21.90 -6.66
C PRO A 144 -11.31 21.90 -8.17
N GLU A 145 -12.58 22.07 -8.52
CA GLU A 145 -13.03 22.16 -9.93
C GLU A 145 -12.35 23.31 -10.68
N THR A 146 -12.05 24.40 -9.99
CA THR A 146 -11.37 25.57 -10.54
C THR A 146 -10.16 25.92 -9.68
N LEU A 147 -8.98 25.96 -10.29
CA LEU A 147 -7.75 26.39 -9.62
C LEU A 147 -7.79 27.91 -9.36
N PRO A 148 -7.16 28.37 -8.26
CA PRO A 148 -7.00 29.81 -8.02
C PRO A 148 -6.30 30.51 -9.20
N GLU A 149 -6.73 31.70 -9.56
CA GLU A 149 -6.08 32.52 -10.59
C GLU A 149 -4.74 33.09 -10.08
N GLY A 150 -4.67 33.41 -8.79
CA GLY A 150 -3.49 33.94 -8.14
C GLY A 150 -2.36 32.90 -8.09
N ARG A 151 -1.17 33.29 -8.54
CA ARG A 151 0.05 32.46 -8.50
C ARG A 151 0.31 31.92 -7.09
N ARG A 152 0.36 32.82 -6.08
CA ARG A 152 0.62 32.48 -4.69
C ARG A 152 -0.42 31.50 -4.15
N ASP A 153 -1.70 31.78 -4.36
CA ASP A 153 -2.80 30.93 -3.89
C ASP A 153 -2.75 29.54 -4.54
N ARG A 154 -2.31 29.48 -5.80
CA ARG A 154 -2.13 28.20 -6.50
C ARG A 154 -0.99 27.37 -5.92
N ILE A 155 0.18 27.96 -5.67
CA ILE A 155 1.32 27.29 -5.04
C ILE A 155 0.94 26.83 -3.63
N GLU A 156 0.27 27.68 -2.88
CA GLU A 156 -0.23 27.39 -1.53
C GLU A 156 -1.22 26.22 -1.53
N LEU A 157 -2.18 26.21 -2.46
CA LEU A 157 -3.10 25.09 -2.64
C LEU A 157 -2.37 23.77 -2.92
N ILE A 158 -1.40 23.80 -3.84
CA ILE A 158 -0.64 22.59 -4.23
C ILE A 158 0.14 22.06 -3.02
N ALA A 159 0.81 22.92 -2.25
CA ALA A 159 1.52 22.52 -1.05
C ALA A 159 0.60 21.87 -0.01
N ARG A 160 -0.61 22.44 0.21
CA ARG A 160 -1.62 21.87 1.11
C ARG A 160 -2.22 20.57 0.60
N LEU A 161 -2.42 20.42 -0.73
CA LEU A 161 -2.85 19.15 -1.31
C LEU A 161 -1.80 18.06 -1.06
N LEU A 162 -0.53 18.35 -1.34
CA LEU A 162 0.57 17.44 -1.06
C LEU A 162 0.65 17.07 0.43
N TRP A 163 0.53 18.07 1.32
CA TRP A 163 0.54 17.84 2.77
C TRP A 163 -0.59 16.90 3.21
N ARG A 164 -1.83 17.12 2.75
CA ARG A 164 -2.99 16.26 3.05
C ARG A 164 -2.78 14.82 2.57
N VAL A 165 -2.20 14.64 1.39
CA VAL A 165 -1.87 13.28 0.88
C VAL A 165 -0.87 12.59 1.79
N HIS A 166 0.18 13.27 2.23
CA HIS A 166 1.16 12.69 3.15
C HIS A 166 0.59 12.44 4.55
N ARG A 167 -0.30 13.32 5.03
CA ARG A 167 -1.03 13.08 6.30
C ARG A 167 -1.89 11.82 6.25
N ARG A 168 -2.52 11.56 5.10
CA ARG A 168 -3.33 10.35 4.89
C ARG A 168 -2.47 9.11 4.69
N HIS A 169 -1.30 9.25 4.07
CA HIS A 169 -0.37 8.18 3.71
C HIS A 169 1.05 8.51 4.20
N PRO A 170 1.34 8.40 5.52
CA PRO A 170 2.63 8.82 6.09
C PRO A 170 3.84 8.13 5.47
N TRP A 171 3.71 6.86 5.08
CA TRP A 171 4.74 6.06 4.43
C TRP A 171 5.23 6.64 3.09
N LEU A 172 4.43 7.50 2.45
CA LEU A 172 4.70 8.05 1.13
C LEU A 172 5.98 8.91 1.09
N ALA A 173 6.29 9.60 2.20
CA ALA A 173 7.49 10.42 2.32
C ALA A 173 8.81 9.62 2.12
N HIS A 174 8.78 8.31 2.35
CA HIS A 174 9.94 7.43 2.22
C HIS A 174 10.06 6.77 0.83
N VAL A 175 9.05 6.92 -0.04
CA VAL A 175 9.00 6.24 -1.34
C VAL A 175 9.58 7.09 -2.47
N THR A 176 9.50 8.41 -2.37
CA THR A 176 9.86 9.35 -3.44
C THR A 176 11.10 10.19 -3.10
N PRO A 177 12.30 9.60 -3.05
CA PRO A 177 13.51 10.35 -2.72
C PRO A 177 13.83 11.39 -3.81
N LEU A 178 14.22 12.59 -3.41
CA LEU A 178 14.53 13.72 -4.32
C LEU A 178 15.61 13.42 -5.36
N ASN A 179 16.61 12.61 -4.98
CA ASN A 179 17.76 12.30 -5.84
C ASN A 179 17.48 11.18 -6.85
N ARG A 180 16.35 10.49 -6.73
CA ARG A 180 15.87 9.44 -7.65
C ARG A 180 14.35 9.53 -7.78
N PRO A 181 13.84 10.61 -8.38
CA PRO A 181 12.40 10.81 -8.48
C PRO A 181 11.76 9.71 -9.31
N LEU A 182 10.65 9.17 -8.83
CA LEU A 182 9.82 8.26 -9.59
C LEU A 182 8.91 9.10 -10.51
N PRO A 183 8.83 8.79 -11.80
CA PRO A 183 7.93 9.48 -12.73
C PRO A 183 6.50 8.97 -12.55
N LEU A 184 5.87 9.32 -11.42
CA LEU A 184 4.52 8.93 -11.08
C LEU A 184 3.52 9.88 -11.77
N PRO A 185 2.61 9.38 -12.64
CA PRO A 185 1.68 10.23 -13.38
C PRO A 185 0.88 11.18 -12.49
N ASN A 186 0.33 10.70 -11.37
CA ASN A 186 -0.45 11.54 -10.46
C ASN A 186 0.39 12.58 -9.72
N LEU A 187 1.64 12.25 -9.34
CA LEU A 187 2.57 13.25 -8.78
C LEU A 187 2.95 14.33 -9.82
N MET A 188 3.06 13.95 -11.11
CA MET A 188 3.39 14.91 -12.16
C MET A 188 2.29 15.97 -12.36
N VAL A 189 1.03 15.70 -11.99
CA VAL A 189 -0.06 16.69 -12.01
C VAL A 189 0.24 17.85 -11.06
N TYR A 190 0.80 17.59 -9.88
CA TYR A 190 1.20 18.63 -8.92
C TYR A 190 2.38 19.45 -9.46
N ALA A 191 3.38 18.77 -10.03
CA ALA A 191 4.54 19.44 -10.62
C ALA A 191 4.12 20.35 -11.78
N GLU A 192 3.29 19.86 -12.68
CA GLU A 192 2.73 20.64 -13.81
C GLU A 192 1.94 21.85 -13.34
N SER A 193 1.04 21.67 -12.37
CA SER A 193 0.23 22.77 -11.81
C SER A 193 1.11 23.86 -11.17
N LEU A 194 2.20 23.47 -10.49
CA LEU A 194 3.13 24.41 -9.87
C LEU A 194 3.96 25.14 -10.93
N LEU A 195 4.50 24.41 -11.91
CA LEU A 195 5.26 25.00 -13.01
C LEU A 195 4.39 25.95 -13.84
N ALA A 196 3.12 25.61 -14.10
CA ALA A 196 2.16 26.49 -14.78
C ALA A 196 1.86 27.77 -13.98
N ALA A 197 1.94 27.74 -12.64
CA ALA A 197 1.82 28.94 -11.81
C ALA A 197 3.06 29.86 -11.89
N LEU A 198 4.19 29.32 -12.32
CA LEU A 198 5.46 30.04 -12.46
C LEU A 198 5.77 30.45 -13.92
N ASP A 199 5.00 29.93 -14.89
CA ASP A 199 5.22 30.21 -16.30
C ASP A 199 4.91 31.66 -16.67
N GLY A 200 5.64 32.20 -17.64
CA GLY A 200 5.47 33.58 -18.11
C GLY A 200 5.99 34.66 -17.14
N LEU A 201 6.62 34.32 -16.02
CA LEU A 201 7.13 35.28 -15.01
C LEU A 201 8.58 35.69 -15.22
N GLY A 202 9.17 35.40 -16.37
CA GLY A 202 10.56 35.73 -16.68
C GLY A 202 11.60 34.86 -15.96
N LEU A 203 11.18 33.77 -15.33
CA LEU A 203 12.06 32.83 -14.66
C LEU A 203 12.70 31.87 -15.66
N GLY A 204 14.00 31.60 -15.51
CA GLY A 204 14.66 30.54 -16.27
C GLY A 204 14.19 29.14 -15.81
N SER A 205 14.22 28.17 -16.74
CA SER A 205 13.73 26.80 -16.51
C SER A 205 14.36 26.13 -15.27
N VAL A 206 15.65 26.35 -15.01
CA VAL A 206 16.35 25.82 -13.82
C VAL A 206 15.74 26.39 -12.52
N THR A 207 15.44 27.70 -12.51
CA THR A 207 14.82 28.35 -11.36
C THR A 207 13.41 27.81 -11.12
N MET A 208 12.61 27.64 -12.16
CA MET A 208 11.26 27.08 -12.05
C MET A 208 11.30 25.66 -11.46
N LEU A 209 12.18 24.80 -11.98
CA LEU A 209 12.35 23.44 -11.43
C LEU A 209 12.85 23.46 -9.99
N ASN A 210 13.79 24.34 -9.64
CA ASN A 210 14.26 24.46 -8.26
C ASN A 210 13.14 24.90 -7.31
N LEU A 211 12.29 25.84 -7.72
CA LEU A 211 11.14 26.27 -6.92
C LEU A 211 10.11 25.14 -6.74
N GLN A 212 9.83 24.39 -7.80
CA GLN A 212 8.97 23.21 -7.72
C GLN A 212 9.53 22.18 -6.72
N VAL A 213 10.82 21.85 -6.83
CA VAL A 213 11.48 20.91 -5.91
C VAL A 213 11.52 21.46 -4.49
N LEU A 214 11.70 22.76 -4.29
CA LEU A 214 11.72 23.40 -2.99
C LEU A 214 10.39 23.27 -2.25
N VAL A 215 9.26 23.53 -2.94
CA VAL A 215 7.91 23.37 -2.36
C VAL A 215 7.68 21.91 -1.99
N PHE A 216 8.00 20.98 -2.90
CA PHE A 216 7.88 19.53 -2.63
C PHE A 216 8.75 19.11 -1.45
N SER A 217 10.00 19.60 -1.36
CA SER A 217 10.92 19.29 -0.27
C SER A 217 10.46 19.79 1.08
N HIS A 218 9.82 20.95 1.14
CA HIS A 218 9.23 21.49 2.37
C HIS A 218 8.17 20.53 2.91
N VAL A 219 7.26 20.09 2.06
CA VAL A 219 6.21 19.11 2.42
C VAL A 219 6.83 17.77 2.84
N GLN A 220 7.66 17.19 1.98
CA GLN A 220 8.24 15.86 2.20
C GLN A 220 9.13 15.81 3.44
N GLY A 221 9.93 16.86 3.68
CA GLY A 221 10.82 16.92 4.84
C GLY A 221 10.07 16.89 6.17
N LEU A 222 8.91 17.53 6.24
CA LEU A 222 8.05 17.46 7.42
C LEU A 222 7.30 16.13 7.47
N ALA A 223 6.77 15.67 6.33
CA ALA A 223 6.02 14.42 6.24
C ALA A 223 6.83 13.19 6.63
N ALA A 224 8.15 13.21 6.48
CA ALA A 224 9.03 12.14 6.94
C ALA A 224 8.96 11.87 8.46
N ASN A 225 8.44 12.83 9.23
CA ASN A 225 8.26 12.67 10.67
C ASN A 225 6.90 12.06 11.06
N LEU A 226 5.90 12.07 10.15
CA LEU A 226 4.54 11.59 10.44
C LEU A 226 4.49 10.10 10.79
N GLU A 227 5.22 9.26 10.06
CA GLU A 227 5.26 7.82 10.32
C GLU A 227 5.98 7.53 11.64
N HIS A 228 7.03 8.30 11.95
CA HIS A 228 7.80 8.14 13.20
C HIS A 228 6.95 8.51 14.42
N GLU A 229 6.24 9.63 14.39
CA GLU A 229 5.33 10.09 15.44
C GLU A 229 4.31 8.99 15.81
N ALA A 230 3.61 8.45 14.80
CA ALA A 230 2.62 7.41 15.00
C ALA A 230 3.21 6.11 15.57
N GLN A 231 4.40 5.70 15.11
CA GLN A 231 5.06 4.47 15.56
C GLN A 231 5.63 4.60 16.97
N VAL A 232 6.24 5.73 17.33
CA VAL A 232 6.83 5.96 18.66
C VAL A 232 5.74 6.03 19.71
N GLN A 233 4.67 6.75 19.46
CA GLN A 233 3.53 6.85 20.39
C GLN A 233 2.88 5.48 20.62
N ALA A 234 2.71 4.68 19.56
CA ALA A 234 2.17 3.32 19.67
C ALA A 234 3.08 2.35 20.44
N ALA A 235 4.41 2.50 20.30
CA ALA A 235 5.38 1.56 20.87
C ALA A 235 5.76 1.88 22.32
N THR A 236 5.80 3.16 22.71
CA THR A 236 6.35 3.59 24.01
C THR A 236 5.29 4.05 24.99
N GLY A 237 4.14 4.51 24.52
CA GLY A 237 3.12 5.18 25.36
C GLY A 237 3.60 6.49 25.98
N VAL A 238 4.81 6.97 25.62
CA VAL A 238 5.43 8.22 26.11
C VAL A 238 5.18 9.27 25.04
N SER A 239 4.68 10.43 25.44
CA SER A 239 4.52 11.55 24.51
C SER A 239 5.87 12.12 24.09
N ASP A 240 5.93 12.74 22.91
CA ASP A 240 7.15 13.40 22.43
C ASP A 240 7.64 14.46 23.40
N GLN A 241 6.72 15.17 24.07
CA GLN A 241 7.05 16.16 25.09
C GLN A 241 7.74 15.51 26.28
N GLU A 242 7.21 14.43 26.86
CA GLU A 242 7.84 13.72 27.98
C GLU A 242 9.23 13.19 27.61
N TRP A 243 9.39 12.70 26.37
CA TRP A 243 10.66 12.21 25.84
C TRP A 243 11.69 13.34 25.72
N VAL A 244 11.29 14.51 25.18
CA VAL A 244 12.12 15.70 25.04
C VAL A 244 12.51 16.22 26.41
N ASP A 245 11.57 16.40 27.34
CA ASP A 245 11.82 16.93 28.68
C ASP A 245 12.80 16.08 29.47
N ALA A 246 12.67 14.75 29.40
CA ALA A 246 13.59 13.82 30.04
C ALA A 246 15.04 13.96 29.52
N ARG A 247 15.21 14.21 28.22
CA ARG A 247 16.54 14.37 27.61
C ARG A 247 17.11 15.78 27.74
N MET A 248 16.26 16.79 27.67
CA MET A 248 16.68 18.19 27.84
C MET A 248 17.17 18.45 29.25
N SER A 249 16.58 17.83 30.26
CA SER A 249 17.02 17.95 31.66
C SER A 249 18.45 17.43 31.90
N ALA A 250 18.96 16.56 31.05
CA ALA A 250 20.32 16.01 31.12
C ALA A 250 21.37 16.89 30.43
N LEU A 251 20.97 17.93 29.68
CA LEU A 251 21.90 18.81 28.95
C LEU A 251 22.50 19.89 29.82
N ASP A 252 23.82 20.12 29.69
CA ASP A 252 24.49 21.27 30.29
C ASP A 252 24.31 22.53 29.44
N LEU A 253 23.25 23.26 29.69
CA LEU A 253 22.83 24.46 28.95
C LEU A 253 23.79 25.65 29.14
N ARG A 254 24.74 25.60 30.11
CA ARG A 254 25.72 26.68 30.31
C ARG A 254 26.59 26.95 29.08
N ARG A 255 26.79 25.94 28.23
CA ARG A 255 27.54 26.06 26.98
C ARG A 255 26.68 26.54 25.80
N MET A 256 25.36 26.74 25.99
CA MET A 256 24.38 27.12 24.98
C MET A 256 23.49 28.27 25.49
N PRO A 257 24.07 29.48 25.76
CA PRO A 257 23.34 30.55 26.46
C PRO A 257 22.11 31.06 25.67
N THR A 258 22.19 31.13 24.34
CA THR A 258 21.07 31.56 23.51
C THR A 258 19.94 30.53 23.54
N PHE A 259 20.26 29.24 23.47
CA PHE A 259 19.30 28.16 23.54
C PHE A 259 18.60 28.13 24.91
N ALA A 260 19.40 28.27 26.01
CA ALA A 260 18.87 28.39 27.37
C ALA A 260 17.89 29.56 27.52
N LYS A 261 18.21 30.72 26.91
CA LYS A 261 17.34 31.89 26.90
C LYS A 261 16.02 31.64 26.15
N VAL A 262 16.08 30.95 25.02
CA VAL A 262 14.86 30.58 24.25
C VAL A 262 14.00 29.63 25.06
N LEU A 263 14.57 28.57 25.65
CA LEU A 263 13.84 27.64 26.49
C LEU A 263 13.18 28.34 27.71
N ALA A 264 13.88 29.24 28.35
CA ALA A 264 13.35 30.01 29.50
C ALA A 264 12.19 30.96 29.09
N GLY A 265 12.05 31.27 27.82
CA GLY A 265 10.99 32.11 27.28
C GLY A 265 9.77 31.31 26.74
N LEU A 266 9.84 29.99 26.80
CA LEU A 266 8.68 29.15 26.38
C LEU A 266 7.55 29.25 27.42
N PRO A 267 6.29 29.02 26.99
CA PRO A 267 5.16 28.89 27.90
C PRO A 267 5.41 27.80 28.95
N SER A 268 4.69 27.89 30.09
CA SER A 268 4.77 26.89 31.17
C SER A 268 4.36 25.49 30.76
N GLU A 269 3.51 25.40 29.72
CA GLU A 269 3.03 24.15 29.08
C GLU A 269 4.12 23.50 28.20
N GLY A 270 5.26 24.21 27.99
CA GLY A 270 6.35 23.74 27.11
C GLY A 270 6.15 24.12 25.65
N TYR A 271 6.90 23.45 24.79
CA TYR A 271 6.78 23.55 23.31
C TYR A 271 6.37 22.19 22.75
N ASP A 272 5.13 22.10 22.33
CA ASP A 272 4.62 20.94 21.59
C ASP A 272 4.74 21.20 20.08
N LEU A 273 5.45 20.29 19.38
CA LEU A 273 5.64 20.38 17.93
C LEU A 273 4.43 19.78 17.21
N ASP A 274 3.43 20.58 16.90
CA ASP A 274 2.36 20.24 15.99
C ASP A 274 2.85 20.34 14.55
N LEU A 275 2.94 19.21 13.83
CA LEU A 275 3.44 19.16 12.45
C LEU A 275 2.52 19.90 11.46
N ASP A 276 1.21 19.99 11.70
CA ASP A 276 0.28 20.75 10.86
C ASP A 276 0.52 22.26 11.04
N ALA A 277 0.61 22.71 12.29
CA ALA A 277 0.94 24.10 12.60
C ALA A 277 2.33 24.48 12.09
N PHE A 278 3.30 23.58 12.19
CA PHE A 278 4.67 23.82 11.72
C PHE A 278 4.75 23.83 10.18
N PHE A 279 3.98 23.01 9.50
CA PHE A 279 3.84 23.08 8.04
C PHE A 279 3.31 24.45 7.60
N GLU A 280 2.22 24.95 8.19
CA GLU A 280 1.65 26.26 7.87
C GLU A 280 2.63 27.39 8.22
N PHE A 281 3.31 27.32 9.36
CA PHE A 281 4.34 28.29 9.75
C PHE A 281 5.47 28.38 8.72
N GLY A 282 5.94 27.25 8.19
CA GLY A 282 7.04 27.21 7.22
C GLY A 282 6.60 27.58 5.79
N LEU A 283 5.35 27.31 5.44
CA LEU A 283 4.80 27.60 4.11
C LEU A 283 4.77 29.11 3.80
N GLN A 284 4.37 29.95 4.74
CA GLN A 284 4.23 31.39 4.50
C GLN A 284 5.56 32.08 4.17
N PRO A 285 6.65 31.93 4.97
CA PRO A 285 7.96 32.47 4.60
C PRO A 285 8.51 31.91 3.29
N LEU A 286 8.20 30.64 2.96
CA LEU A 286 8.59 30.04 1.70
C LEU A 286 7.92 30.76 0.52
N LEU A 287 6.61 31.01 0.59
CA LEU A 287 5.85 31.74 -0.42
C LEU A 287 6.35 33.18 -0.56
N ASP A 288 6.62 33.88 0.56
CA ASP A 288 7.21 35.23 0.55
C ASP A 288 8.58 35.25 -0.13
N GLY A 289 9.40 34.22 0.10
CA GLY A 289 10.68 34.05 -0.57
C GLY A 289 10.56 33.83 -2.07
N ILE A 290 9.59 33.06 -2.51
CA ILE A 290 9.27 32.84 -3.92
C ILE A 290 8.82 34.14 -4.58
N ASP A 291 7.92 34.89 -3.96
CA ASP A 291 7.44 36.18 -4.48
C ASP A 291 8.58 37.17 -4.66
N ARG A 292 9.45 37.34 -3.69
CA ARG A 292 10.64 38.21 -3.77
C ARG A 292 11.61 37.79 -4.88
N LEU A 293 11.77 36.49 -5.10
CA LEU A 293 12.65 35.98 -6.17
C LEU A 293 12.08 36.33 -7.55
N ILE A 294 10.78 36.20 -7.73
CA ILE A 294 10.07 36.54 -8.97
C ILE A 294 10.16 38.06 -9.25
N GLU A 295 9.93 38.92 -8.22
CA GLU A 295 10.05 40.36 -8.34
C GLU A 295 11.46 40.79 -8.81
N ARG A 296 12.52 40.17 -8.29
CA ARG A 296 13.90 40.43 -8.71
C ARG A 296 14.16 40.02 -10.16
N SER A 297 13.61 38.89 -10.59
CA SER A 297 13.77 38.42 -11.97
C SER A 297 13.05 39.31 -12.98
N ALA A 298 11.95 39.94 -12.60
CA ALA A 298 11.22 40.91 -13.45
C ALA A 298 11.95 42.26 -13.64
N THR A 299 12.95 42.54 -12.78
CA THR A 299 13.68 43.82 -12.78
C THR A 299 15.07 43.70 -13.43
N SER A 300 15.47 42.48 -13.80
CA SER A 300 16.77 42.16 -14.44
C SER A 300 16.60 41.91 -15.93
#